data_13052bed0ac8ec6b4ef1693b8f2ed566
#
_entry.id   13052bed0ac8ec6b4ef1693b8f2ed566
#
_cell.length_a   1.000
_cell.length_b   1.000
_cell.length_c   1.000
_cell.angle_alpha   90.00
_cell.angle_beta   90.00
_cell.angle_gamma   90.00
#
_symmetry.space_group_name_H-M   'P 1'
#
loop_
_entity.id
_entity.type
_entity.pdbx_description
1 polymer ?
#
loop_
_entity_poly.entity_id
_entity_poly.type
_entity_poly.pdbx_seq_one_letter_code
_entity_poly.pdbx_strand_id
1 'polypeptide(L)'
;NMGGWYGEDIGHVNSKLLIERGYGPYDTGAITSEFCKRAAGRVNPEIIKNFVQYSGQMFDRYEEIYDSYEEERKANDSDVYLADTAVIVPKATGDGKTGDQWVDGEPAGGAGHYDMSDMFQYPLCNTQAAYGQHKASYPISCGGYLTWPCNAQFYGYQGNNIEYIHKYIVKYVQETPNCAWDFEREGIKLIQDDSGKVTGVYAKGADGTYYRYNCNKGVILCAGDFIGNPEMCWALLNEGMEWAERSGATADSWASAGTRNGQGHKMACWAGGMIEPTPRGWMAIGGGASGPWGTAPMLMLNSRGKRFMNEGAIAQMQATCLRQPAGLACYVTDANWAKTLKAAPLDHGAPNFGMQDYWDKIEQDMNNTVSGQANTITIANLAERTQMAGTIYRADTLEELADLLGYKGAAKQNFLDSIAHYNELCYAGVDSDYGKDAPYMVPIDTAPFFGGTSSTGHSSNPMMVTMSGVITDETQNVLNKDWEPIEGLYVAGNCLGGRYGFG
;
A
#
# COMPACT_ATOMS: atom_id res chain seq x y z
N ASN A 1 -0.16 17.41 8.00
CA ASN A 1 0.22 16.76 6.76
C ASN A 1 -0.89 15.82 6.34
N MET A 2 -1.76 16.28 5.49
CA MET A 2 -2.91 15.52 5.04
C MET A 2 -2.47 14.62 3.90
N GLY A 3 -1.82 13.57 4.22
CA GLY A 3 -1.60 12.32 3.50
C GLY A 3 -1.58 12.27 1.97
N GLY A 4 -1.29 13.37 1.30
CA GLY A 4 -1.35 13.42 -0.16
C GLY A 4 -0.23 12.68 -0.89
N TRP A 5 0.67 12.03 -0.18
CA TRP A 5 1.87 11.48 -0.81
C TRP A 5 1.66 10.11 -1.45
N TYR A 6 0.61 9.39 -1.03
CA TYR A 6 0.32 8.04 -1.51
C TYR A 6 -1.17 7.82 -1.76
N GLY A 7 -1.90 8.88 -2.01
CA GLY A 7 -3.31 8.79 -2.33
C GLY A 7 -3.51 8.49 -3.80
N GLU A 8 -3.31 7.25 -4.20
CA GLU A 8 -3.55 6.84 -5.57
C GLU A 8 -5.03 6.59 -5.81
N ASP A 9 -5.71 6.10 -4.78
CA ASP A 9 -7.11 5.73 -4.85
C ASP A 9 -7.79 5.80 -3.49
N ILE A 10 -9.09 5.77 -3.50
CA ILE A 10 -9.91 5.74 -2.29
C ILE A 10 -10.66 4.41 -2.25
N GLY A 11 -10.18 3.51 -1.40
CA GLY A 11 -10.86 2.25 -1.15
C GLY A 11 -12.19 2.47 -0.43
N HIS A 12 -13.27 1.91 -0.96
CA HIS A 12 -14.61 2.02 -0.38
C HIS A 12 -15.53 0.90 -0.86
N VAL A 13 -16.64 0.74 -0.19
CA VAL A 13 -17.62 -0.31 -0.49
C VAL A 13 -18.99 0.33 -0.67
N ASN A 14 -19.68 -0.09 -1.73
CA ASN A 14 -21.07 0.30 -1.98
C ASN A 14 -21.33 1.81 -2.07
N SER A 15 -20.40 2.57 -2.66
CA SER A 15 -20.69 3.96 -3.03
C SER A 15 -21.76 4.01 -4.15
N LYS A 16 -22.41 5.16 -4.30
CA LYS A 16 -23.35 5.39 -5.41
C LYS A 16 -22.69 5.15 -6.76
N LEU A 17 -21.48 5.69 -6.94
CA LEU A 17 -20.69 5.51 -8.15
C LEU A 17 -20.50 4.04 -8.51
N LEU A 18 -20.06 3.22 -7.56
CA LEU A 18 -19.85 1.78 -7.81
C LEU A 18 -21.17 1.09 -8.17
N ILE A 19 -22.25 1.36 -7.45
CA ILE A 19 -23.57 0.75 -7.69
C ILE A 19 -24.12 1.18 -9.05
N GLU A 20 -24.04 2.45 -9.42
CA GLU A 20 -24.49 2.98 -10.70
C GLU A 20 -23.71 2.38 -11.88
N ARG A 21 -22.44 2.04 -11.66
CA ARG A 21 -21.59 1.36 -12.63
C ARG A 21 -21.80 -0.16 -12.67
N GLY A 22 -22.72 -0.70 -11.87
CA GLY A 22 -23.02 -2.13 -11.82
C GLY A 22 -22.09 -2.95 -10.91
N TYR A 23 -21.31 -2.30 -10.06
CA TYR A 23 -20.41 -2.94 -9.10
C TYR A 23 -21.00 -2.92 -7.68
N GLY A 24 -21.86 -3.87 -7.41
CA GLY A 24 -22.55 -4.01 -6.13
C GLY A 24 -24.08 -3.90 -6.27
N PRO A 25 -24.81 -3.75 -5.16
CA PRO A 25 -24.28 -3.72 -3.79
C PRO A 25 -23.73 -5.06 -3.34
N TYR A 26 -22.61 -5.00 -2.62
CA TYR A 26 -21.95 -6.18 -2.07
C TYR A 26 -22.40 -6.47 -0.63
N ASP A 27 -22.34 -7.73 -0.23
CA ASP A 27 -22.60 -8.15 1.15
C ASP A 27 -21.50 -7.67 2.09
N THR A 28 -21.81 -6.65 2.88
CA THR A 28 -20.89 -6.04 3.84
C THR A 28 -20.47 -7.00 4.96
N GLY A 29 -21.32 -7.95 5.34
CA GLY A 29 -21.02 -8.98 6.33
C GLY A 29 -19.96 -9.96 5.81
N ALA A 30 -20.12 -10.42 4.58
CA ALA A 30 -19.14 -11.30 3.92
C ALA A 30 -17.76 -10.62 3.79
N ILE A 31 -17.74 -9.35 3.37
CA ILE A 31 -16.50 -8.56 3.26
C ILE A 31 -15.84 -8.40 4.63
N THR A 32 -16.59 -8.00 5.65
CA THR A 32 -16.08 -7.86 7.02
C THR A 32 -15.48 -9.17 7.53
N SER A 33 -16.19 -10.28 7.31
CA SER A 33 -15.70 -11.61 7.70
C SER A 33 -14.39 -11.97 7.01
N GLU A 34 -14.27 -11.66 5.74
CA GLU A 34 -13.05 -11.95 4.98
C GLU A 34 -11.86 -11.13 5.46
N PHE A 35 -12.04 -9.84 5.74
CA PHE A 35 -10.99 -9.02 6.36
C PHE A 35 -10.52 -9.61 7.69
N CYS A 36 -11.46 -9.97 8.55
CA CYS A 36 -11.13 -10.53 9.86
C CYS A 36 -10.36 -11.86 9.75
N LYS A 37 -10.75 -12.73 8.82
CA LYS A 37 -10.04 -13.99 8.56
C LYS A 37 -8.61 -13.74 8.09
N ARG A 38 -8.41 -12.82 7.14
CA ARG A 38 -7.09 -12.49 6.61
C ARG A 38 -6.19 -11.88 7.66
N ALA A 39 -6.74 -11.07 8.53
CA ALA A 39 -6.01 -10.49 9.65
C ALA A 39 -5.73 -11.51 10.77
N ALA A 40 -6.17 -12.76 10.63
CA ALA A 40 -5.98 -13.81 11.63
C ALA A 40 -6.43 -13.41 13.05
N GLY A 41 -7.53 -12.68 13.15
CA GLY A 41 -8.09 -12.19 14.41
C GLY A 41 -7.33 -11.02 15.06
N ARG A 42 -6.41 -10.40 14.36
CA ARG A 42 -5.60 -9.29 14.89
C ARG A 42 -6.20 -7.91 14.65
N VAL A 43 -7.38 -7.83 14.09
CA VAL A 43 -8.12 -6.58 13.89
C VAL A 43 -9.30 -6.50 14.84
N ASN A 44 -9.77 -5.29 15.09
CA ASN A 44 -11.06 -5.09 15.75
C ASN A 44 -12.17 -5.25 14.71
N PRO A 45 -13.03 -6.29 14.80
CA PRO A 45 -14.07 -6.55 13.80
C PRO A 45 -15.05 -5.39 13.63
N GLU A 46 -15.36 -4.66 14.70
CA GLU A 46 -16.29 -3.53 14.63
C GLU A 46 -15.68 -2.34 13.86
N ILE A 47 -14.39 -2.11 13.99
CA ILE A 47 -13.69 -1.09 13.20
C ILE A 47 -13.69 -1.45 11.71
N ILE A 48 -13.44 -2.73 11.37
CA ILE A 48 -13.52 -3.21 10.00
C ILE A 48 -14.94 -3.10 9.46
N LYS A 49 -15.93 -3.51 10.23
CA LYS A 49 -17.35 -3.39 9.89
C LYS A 49 -17.75 -1.94 9.59
N ASN A 50 -17.33 -0.99 10.43
CA ASN A 50 -17.57 0.43 10.22
C ASN A 50 -16.98 0.91 8.89
N PHE A 51 -15.75 0.55 8.59
CA PHE A 51 -15.14 0.86 7.30
C PHE A 51 -15.97 0.30 6.13
N VAL A 52 -16.30 -0.98 6.18
CA VAL A 52 -17.03 -1.65 5.11
C VAL A 52 -18.44 -1.05 4.91
N GLN A 53 -19.11 -0.69 6.00
CA GLN A 53 -20.49 -0.17 5.96
C GLN A 53 -20.57 1.30 5.54
N TYR A 54 -19.59 2.11 5.92
CA TYR A 54 -19.69 3.57 5.80
C TYR A 54 -18.72 4.18 4.79
N SER A 55 -17.74 3.44 4.29
CA SER A 55 -16.76 3.96 3.33
C SER A 55 -17.39 4.45 2.02
N GLY A 56 -18.43 3.78 1.54
CA GLY A 56 -19.19 4.24 0.37
C GLY A 56 -19.82 5.61 0.58
N GLN A 57 -20.46 5.82 1.73
CA GLN A 57 -21.05 7.12 2.08
C GLN A 57 -19.98 8.22 2.23
N MET A 58 -18.82 7.87 2.74
CA MET A 58 -17.68 8.79 2.82
C MET A 58 -17.22 9.19 1.41
N PHE A 59 -17.12 8.22 0.50
CA PHE A 59 -16.75 8.49 -0.88
C PHE A 59 -17.80 9.35 -1.59
N ASP A 60 -19.09 9.02 -1.46
CA ASP A 60 -20.20 9.82 -1.99
C ASP A 60 -20.09 11.28 -1.52
N ARG A 61 -19.71 11.50 -0.26
CA ARG A 61 -19.52 12.86 0.26
C ARG A 61 -18.31 13.57 -0.36
N TYR A 62 -17.24 12.85 -0.63
CA TYR A 62 -16.09 13.42 -1.35
C TYR A 62 -16.47 13.82 -2.77
N GLU A 63 -17.22 13.00 -3.45
CA GLU A 63 -17.74 13.26 -4.79
C GLU A 63 -18.64 14.49 -4.79
N GLU A 64 -19.59 14.60 -3.88
CA GLU A 64 -20.45 15.78 -3.72
C GLU A 64 -19.62 17.08 -3.54
N ILE A 65 -18.59 17.04 -2.73
CA ILE A 65 -17.69 18.20 -2.52
C ILE A 65 -16.92 18.49 -3.81
N TYR A 66 -16.37 17.49 -4.43
CA TYR A 66 -15.62 17.61 -5.68
C TYR A 66 -16.47 18.26 -6.78
N ASP A 67 -17.69 17.81 -6.94
CA ASP A 67 -18.62 18.31 -7.96
C ASP A 67 -19.11 19.73 -7.66
N SER A 68 -19.23 20.09 -6.40
CA SER A 68 -19.61 21.47 -6.03
C SER A 68 -18.61 22.54 -6.50
N TYR A 69 -17.40 22.15 -6.88
CA TYR A 69 -16.37 23.05 -7.41
C TYR A 69 -16.07 22.84 -8.91
N GLU A 70 -16.97 22.21 -9.67
CA GLU A 70 -16.76 21.85 -11.06
C GLU A 70 -16.34 23.04 -11.94
N GLU A 71 -17.01 24.18 -11.84
CA GLU A 71 -16.70 25.39 -12.61
C GLU A 71 -15.29 25.93 -12.29
N GLU A 72 -14.92 25.89 -11.02
CA GLU A 72 -13.59 26.33 -10.59
C GLU A 72 -12.51 25.35 -11.06
N ARG A 73 -12.80 24.05 -11.00
CA ARG A 73 -11.88 23.02 -11.51
C ARG A 73 -11.62 23.22 -13.00
N LYS A 74 -12.68 23.40 -13.77
CA LYS A 74 -12.57 23.66 -15.23
C LYS A 74 -11.80 24.93 -15.54
N ALA A 75 -11.97 25.98 -14.75
CA ALA A 75 -11.27 27.24 -14.95
C ALA A 75 -9.80 27.19 -14.58
N ASN A 76 -9.45 26.47 -13.51
CA ASN A 76 -8.08 26.43 -12.98
C ASN A 76 -7.19 25.37 -13.65
N ASP A 77 -7.80 24.32 -14.17
CA ASP A 77 -7.10 23.15 -14.66
C ASP A 77 -7.42 22.88 -16.14
N SER A 78 -7.68 23.93 -16.92
CA SER A 78 -8.11 23.86 -18.33
C SER A 78 -7.12 23.13 -19.25
N ASP A 79 -5.86 23.08 -18.88
CA ASP A 79 -4.80 22.46 -19.66
C ASP A 79 -4.57 20.98 -19.29
N VAL A 80 -5.38 20.46 -18.39
CA VAL A 80 -5.21 19.14 -17.82
C VAL A 80 -6.51 18.39 -17.91
N TYR A 81 -6.39 17.11 -18.01
CA TYR A 81 -7.55 16.25 -17.92
C TYR A 81 -8.32 16.51 -16.61
N LEU A 82 -9.59 16.81 -16.76
CA LEU A 82 -10.52 16.91 -15.65
C LEU A 82 -11.55 15.80 -15.81
N ALA A 83 -11.52 14.86 -14.91
CA ALA A 83 -12.68 14.01 -14.73
C ALA A 83 -13.78 14.86 -14.11
N ASP A 84 -14.95 14.85 -14.68
CA ASP A 84 -16.12 15.51 -14.10
C ASP A 84 -16.57 14.84 -12.81
N THR A 85 -16.20 13.57 -12.68
CA THR A 85 -16.50 12.73 -11.51
C THR A 85 -15.31 11.85 -11.16
N ALA A 86 -15.40 11.17 -10.04
CA ALA A 86 -14.48 10.08 -9.73
C ALA A 86 -14.56 8.99 -10.80
N VAL A 87 -13.43 8.41 -11.13
CA VAL A 87 -13.36 7.28 -12.04
C VAL A 87 -13.05 5.99 -11.29
N ILE A 88 -13.59 4.89 -11.78
CA ILE A 88 -13.23 3.56 -11.32
C ILE A 88 -11.96 3.15 -12.05
N VAL A 89 -10.96 2.71 -11.31
CA VAL A 89 -9.71 2.21 -11.87
C VAL A 89 -9.74 0.69 -11.89
N PRO A 90 -10.05 0.10 -13.02
CA PRO A 90 -10.02 -1.34 -13.17
C PRO A 90 -8.59 -1.84 -13.39
N LYS A 91 -8.44 -3.14 -13.48
CA LYS A 91 -7.19 -3.79 -13.85
C LYS A 91 -6.72 -3.36 -15.23
N ALA A 92 -5.45 -3.10 -15.37
CA ALA A 92 -4.80 -2.96 -16.66
C ALA A 92 -4.95 -4.24 -17.49
N THR A 93 -5.17 -4.11 -18.77
CA THR A 93 -5.16 -5.27 -19.65
C THR A 93 -3.78 -5.90 -19.68
N GLY A 94 -3.70 -7.21 -19.53
CA GLY A 94 -2.44 -7.94 -19.44
C GLY A 94 -1.56 -7.93 -20.68
N ASP A 95 -1.96 -7.26 -21.75
CA ASP A 95 -1.21 -7.08 -22.98
C ASP A 95 -0.37 -5.80 -23.00
N GLY A 96 -0.39 -5.03 -21.92
CA GLY A 96 0.30 -3.74 -21.83
C GLY A 96 -0.33 -2.63 -22.65
N LYS A 97 -1.43 -2.90 -23.32
CA LYS A 97 -2.19 -1.87 -24.04
C LYS A 97 -3.11 -1.18 -23.07
N THR A 98 -2.89 0.03 -22.88
CA THR A 98 -3.53 0.75 -21.83
C THR A 98 -3.99 2.08 -22.26
N GLY A 99 -3.60 2.46 -23.43
CA GLY A 99 -3.81 3.77 -23.96
C GLY A 99 -5.26 4.15 -24.22
N ASP A 100 -6.17 3.22 -24.40
CA ASP A 100 -7.45 3.51 -25.09
C ASP A 100 -8.71 3.14 -24.27
N GLN A 101 -8.57 2.73 -23.03
CA GLN A 101 -9.67 2.13 -22.27
C GLN A 101 -10.02 2.91 -21.00
N TRP A 102 -10.12 4.18 -21.12
CA TRP A 102 -10.62 4.97 -20.01
C TRP A 102 -12.08 4.68 -19.72
N VAL A 103 -12.37 4.61 -18.45
CA VAL A 103 -13.74 4.36 -18.02
C VAL A 103 -14.61 5.59 -18.23
N ASP A 104 -14.08 6.75 -17.90
CA ASP A 104 -14.78 8.02 -17.98
C ASP A 104 -13.90 9.09 -18.61
N GLY A 105 -14.29 9.56 -19.75
CA GLY A 105 -13.61 10.69 -20.40
C GLY A 105 -12.16 10.42 -20.81
N GLU A 106 -11.52 11.41 -21.30
CA GLU A 106 -10.17 11.39 -21.84
C GLU A 106 -9.20 11.99 -20.83
N PRO A 107 -8.25 11.22 -20.25
CA PRO A 107 -7.27 11.81 -19.36
C PRO A 107 -6.22 12.58 -20.13
N ALA A 108 -5.85 13.72 -19.60
CA ALA A 108 -4.66 14.41 -20.08
C ALA A 108 -3.39 13.70 -19.57
N GLY A 109 -2.37 13.67 -20.39
CA GLY A 109 -1.04 13.26 -19.97
C GLY A 109 -0.82 11.77 -19.75
N GLY A 110 -1.56 10.93 -20.45
CA GLY A 110 -1.21 9.52 -20.59
C GLY A 110 -1.48 8.67 -19.36
N ALA A 111 -2.49 8.98 -18.59
CA ALA A 111 -2.97 8.05 -17.60
C ALA A 111 -3.54 6.81 -18.30
N GLY A 112 -3.34 5.66 -17.69
CA GLY A 112 -3.65 4.39 -18.32
C GLY A 112 -5.14 4.14 -18.51
N HIS A 113 -5.42 3.31 -19.46
CA HIS A 113 -6.75 2.82 -19.75
C HIS A 113 -6.86 1.37 -19.31
N TYR A 114 -8.04 0.96 -18.90
CA TYR A 114 -8.25 -0.33 -18.28
C TYR A 114 -9.47 -1.03 -18.86
N ASP A 115 -9.44 -2.35 -18.84
CA ASP A 115 -10.61 -3.16 -19.19
C ASP A 115 -11.44 -3.43 -17.95
N MET A 116 -12.64 -2.88 -17.92
CA MET A 116 -13.58 -3.05 -16.82
C MET A 116 -14.03 -4.49 -16.63
N SER A 117 -13.97 -5.32 -17.67
CA SER A 117 -14.41 -6.72 -17.59
C SER A 117 -13.59 -7.54 -16.60
N ASP A 118 -12.37 -7.12 -16.33
CA ASP A 118 -11.44 -7.80 -15.42
C ASP A 118 -11.57 -7.38 -13.96
N MET A 119 -12.36 -6.35 -13.65
CA MET A 119 -12.45 -5.83 -12.28
C MET A 119 -12.88 -6.88 -11.26
N PHE A 120 -13.76 -7.76 -11.63
CA PHE A 120 -14.23 -8.81 -10.73
C PHE A 120 -13.20 -9.90 -10.43
N GLN A 121 -12.04 -9.85 -11.06
CA GLN A 121 -10.95 -10.75 -10.78
C GLN A 121 -10.15 -10.34 -9.54
N TYR A 122 -10.33 -9.12 -9.08
CA TYR A 122 -9.66 -8.66 -7.87
C TYR A 122 -10.49 -8.99 -6.65
N PRO A 123 -9.90 -9.60 -5.67
CA PRO A 123 -10.51 -9.69 -4.37
C PRO A 123 -10.53 -8.31 -3.75
N LEU A 124 -11.22 -8.29 -2.66
CA LEU A 124 -11.17 -7.31 -1.65
C LEU A 124 -10.02 -6.39 -1.70
N CYS A 125 -10.25 -5.28 -2.27
CA CYS A 125 -9.14 -4.43 -2.34
C CYS A 125 -9.43 -3.05 -2.01
N ASN A 126 -8.63 -2.72 -1.18
CA ASN A 126 -7.90 -1.55 -1.58
C ASN A 126 -6.78 -2.02 -2.46
N THR A 127 -6.13 -1.12 -3.08
CA THR A 127 -5.05 -1.35 -3.96
C THR A 127 -3.95 -2.16 -3.36
N GLN A 128 -3.76 -2.24 -2.12
CA GLN A 128 -2.64 -2.93 -1.51
C GLN A 128 -2.99 -4.25 -0.88
N ALA A 129 -4.20 -4.42 -0.45
CA ALA A 129 -4.57 -5.63 0.26
C ALA A 129 -4.85 -6.80 -0.65
N ALA A 130 -5.15 -6.54 -1.90
CA ALA A 130 -5.62 -7.58 -2.77
C ALA A 130 -4.84 -7.73 -4.03
N TYR A 131 -3.82 -7.00 -4.09
CA TYR A 131 -2.97 -7.13 -5.17
C TYR A 131 -2.43 -8.47 -5.33
N GLY A 132 -2.23 -8.78 -6.47
CA GLY A 132 -1.74 -10.02 -6.83
C GLY A 132 -2.75 -11.11 -6.83
N GLN A 133 -3.90 -10.76 -6.45
CA GLN A 133 -4.88 -11.77 -6.26
C GLN A 133 -5.81 -11.74 -7.44
N HIS A 134 -5.45 -12.44 -8.46
CA HIS A 134 -6.42 -12.76 -9.48
C HIS A 134 -7.58 -13.51 -8.87
N LYS A 135 -8.72 -13.24 -9.36
CA LYS A 135 -9.89 -14.04 -9.06
C LYS A 135 -10.05 -14.29 -7.58
N ALA A 136 -10.09 -13.22 -6.83
CA ALA A 136 -10.45 -13.38 -5.46
C ALA A 136 -9.78 -14.56 -4.81
N SER A 137 -8.61 -14.48 -4.65
CA SER A 137 -7.75 -15.48 -4.12
C SER A 137 -8.08 -15.95 -2.72
N TYR A 138 -9.16 -15.48 -2.16
CA TYR A 138 -9.59 -15.93 -0.84
C TYR A 138 -10.90 -16.66 -0.93
N PRO A 139 -10.90 -17.97 -0.73
CA PRO A 139 -12.14 -18.68 -0.61
C PRO A 139 -12.92 -18.17 0.61
N ILE A 140 -14.16 -17.85 0.39
CA ILE A 140 -15.10 -17.62 1.48
C ILE A 140 -15.61 -18.96 2.01
N SER A 141 -16.16 -18.96 3.22
CA SER A 141 -16.55 -20.18 3.91
C SER A 141 -17.62 -21.05 3.19
N CYS A 142 -18.30 -20.48 2.21
CA CYS A 142 -19.25 -21.20 1.36
C CYS A 142 -18.64 -21.83 0.11
N GLY A 143 -17.33 -21.84 -0.03
CA GLY A 143 -16.63 -22.48 -1.15
C GLY A 143 -16.49 -21.62 -2.42
N GLY A 144 -16.88 -20.34 -2.36
CA GLY A 144 -16.67 -19.39 -3.44
C GLY A 144 -15.49 -18.46 -3.18
N TYR A 145 -15.39 -17.43 -4.00
CA TYR A 145 -14.43 -16.35 -3.82
C TYR A 145 -15.17 -15.03 -3.71
N LEU A 146 -14.69 -14.15 -2.85
CA LEU A 146 -15.22 -12.81 -2.71
C LEU A 146 -14.33 -11.83 -3.47
N THR A 147 -14.92 -11.16 -4.44
CA THR A 147 -14.29 -10.05 -5.17
C THR A 147 -15.22 -8.86 -5.21
N TRP A 148 -14.66 -7.66 -5.20
CA TRP A 148 -15.39 -6.46 -5.53
C TRP A 148 -14.42 -5.36 -5.98
N PRO A 149 -14.81 -4.52 -6.90
CA PRO A 149 -14.09 -3.30 -7.17
C PRO A 149 -14.37 -2.32 -6.02
N CYS A 150 -13.32 -1.78 -5.44
CA CYS A 150 -13.46 -0.86 -4.33
C CYS A 150 -12.60 0.38 -4.48
N ASN A 151 -12.00 0.57 -5.64
CA ASN A 151 -11.11 1.68 -5.88
C ASN A 151 -11.75 2.69 -6.81
N ALA A 152 -11.70 3.94 -6.44
CA ALA A 152 -12.01 5.05 -7.30
C ALA A 152 -10.98 6.17 -7.09
N GLN A 153 -10.80 6.98 -8.09
CA GLN A 153 -9.82 8.04 -8.10
C GLN A 153 -10.46 9.34 -8.56
N PHE A 154 -9.97 10.44 -8.00
CA PHE A 154 -10.27 11.78 -8.48
C PHE A 154 -9.11 12.25 -9.34
N TYR A 155 -9.40 12.63 -10.59
CA TYR A 155 -8.40 13.11 -11.51
C TYR A 155 -8.26 14.62 -11.46
N GLY A 156 -7.06 15.09 -11.66
CA GLY A 156 -6.74 16.51 -11.69
C GLY A 156 -5.41 16.77 -12.35
N TYR A 157 -4.84 17.93 -12.09
CA TYR A 157 -3.62 18.44 -12.75
C TYR A 157 -2.46 17.44 -12.82
N GLN A 158 -2.24 16.64 -11.82
CA GLN A 158 -1.14 15.69 -11.80
C GLN A 158 -1.60 14.21 -11.88
N GLY A 159 -2.81 13.99 -12.36
CA GLY A 159 -3.41 12.67 -12.41
C GLY A 159 -4.31 12.40 -11.22
N ASN A 160 -4.43 11.14 -10.90
CA ASN A 160 -5.31 10.63 -9.90
C ASN A 160 -4.69 10.72 -8.52
N ASN A 161 -4.94 11.77 -7.78
CA ASN A 161 -4.45 11.73 -6.44
C ASN A 161 -5.41 12.38 -5.45
N ILE A 162 -5.40 11.88 -4.25
CA ILE A 162 -6.24 12.37 -3.17
C ILE A 162 -5.86 13.80 -2.78
N GLU A 163 -4.65 14.24 -3.08
CA GLU A 163 -4.19 15.60 -2.85
C GLU A 163 -5.03 16.61 -3.65
N TYR A 164 -5.44 16.23 -4.84
CA TYR A 164 -6.27 17.08 -5.67
C TYR A 164 -7.64 17.33 -5.04
N ILE A 165 -8.31 16.29 -4.55
CA ILE A 165 -9.59 16.47 -3.85
C ILE A 165 -9.40 17.16 -2.50
N HIS A 166 -8.29 16.97 -1.81
CA HIS A 166 -8.01 17.64 -0.55
C HIS A 166 -8.01 19.17 -0.66
N LYS A 167 -7.53 19.71 -1.78
CA LYS A 167 -7.61 21.15 -2.06
C LYS A 167 -9.05 21.65 -1.93
N TYR A 168 -10.00 20.94 -2.50
CA TYR A 168 -11.42 21.31 -2.47
C TYR A 168 -12.08 20.97 -1.12
N ILE A 169 -11.67 19.93 -0.45
CA ILE A 169 -12.12 19.61 0.90
C ILE A 169 -11.71 20.75 1.87
N VAL A 170 -10.45 21.19 1.80
CA VAL A 170 -9.97 22.32 2.61
C VAL A 170 -10.79 23.58 2.32
N LYS A 171 -10.99 23.90 1.05
CA LYS A 171 -11.80 25.05 0.63
C LYS A 171 -13.24 24.94 1.12
N TYR A 172 -13.87 23.78 0.95
CA TYR A 172 -15.22 23.51 1.44
C TYR A 172 -15.35 23.74 2.95
N VAL A 173 -14.38 23.27 3.73
CA VAL A 173 -14.38 23.50 5.20
C VAL A 173 -14.21 24.97 5.51
N GLN A 174 -13.34 25.70 4.80
CA GLN A 174 -13.13 27.14 5.00
C GLN A 174 -14.38 27.96 4.68
N GLU A 175 -15.16 27.53 3.70
CA GLU A 175 -16.42 28.18 3.29
C GLU A 175 -17.62 27.72 4.15
N THR A 176 -17.48 26.64 4.90
CA THR A 176 -18.54 26.13 5.76
C THR A 176 -18.67 26.94 7.05
N PRO A 177 -19.86 27.49 7.36
CA PRO A 177 -20.05 28.24 8.58
C PRO A 177 -19.67 27.48 9.84
N ASN A 178 -19.03 28.15 10.78
CA ASN A 178 -18.56 27.60 12.06
C ASN A 178 -17.47 26.49 11.93
N CYS A 179 -16.84 26.36 10.77
CA CYS A 179 -15.62 25.59 10.57
C CYS A 179 -14.42 26.53 10.45
N ALA A 180 -13.27 26.07 10.95
CA ALA A 180 -12.01 26.83 10.87
C ALA A 180 -10.82 25.89 10.73
N TRP A 181 -9.78 26.40 10.07
CA TRP A 181 -8.46 25.78 9.98
C TRP A 181 -7.44 26.69 10.66
N ASP A 182 -6.67 26.13 11.59
CA ASP A 182 -5.53 26.78 12.21
C ASP A 182 -4.27 26.04 11.81
N PHE A 183 -3.62 26.52 10.76
CA PHE A 183 -2.35 25.99 10.30
C PHE A 183 -1.19 26.38 11.22
N GLU A 184 -0.07 25.67 11.09
CA GLU A 184 1.15 25.90 11.88
C GLU A 184 0.90 25.84 13.39
N ARG A 185 0.03 24.91 13.80
CA ARG A 185 -0.32 24.66 15.20
C ARG A 185 -0.08 23.18 15.50
N GLU A 186 0.98 22.88 16.22
CA GLU A 186 1.27 21.53 16.67
C GLU A 186 0.47 21.21 17.94
N GLY A 187 -0.42 20.22 17.88
CA GLY A 187 -1.10 19.70 19.07
C GLY A 187 -0.10 19.02 20.01
N ILE A 188 0.00 19.46 21.23
CA ILE A 188 1.05 19.01 22.17
C ILE A 188 0.52 18.25 23.38
N LYS A 189 -0.70 18.56 23.86
CA LYS A 189 -1.29 17.93 25.03
C LYS A 189 -2.80 18.08 25.04
N LEU A 190 -3.52 17.04 25.43
CA LEU A 190 -4.95 17.11 25.71
C LEU A 190 -5.22 17.80 27.06
N ILE A 191 -6.36 18.45 27.15
CA ILE A 191 -6.86 19.07 28.36
C ILE A 191 -7.94 18.16 28.93
N GLN A 192 -7.78 17.73 30.16
CA GLN A 192 -8.77 16.95 30.88
C GLN A 192 -9.31 17.76 32.09
N ASP A 193 -10.56 17.58 32.40
CA ASP A 193 -11.14 18.06 33.64
C ASP A 193 -10.88 17.07 34.79
N ASP A 194 -11.40 17.40 35.98
CA ASP A 194 -11.20 16.58 37.19
C ASP A 194 -11.83 15.18 37.09
N SER A 195 -12.75 14.97 36.18
CA SER A 195 -13.35 13.66 35.89
C SER A 195 -12.53 12.81 34.92
N GLY A 196 -11.52 13.39 34.28
CA GLY A 196 -10.73 12.77 33.23
C GLY A 196 -11.31 12.95 31.83
N LYS A 197 -12.42 13.65 31.67
CA LYS A 197 -13.02 13.97 30.39
C LYS A 197 -12.12 14.92 29.59
N VAL A 198 -11.93 14.64 28.31
CA VAL A 198 -11.19 15.52 27.42
C VAL A 198 -12.05 16.71 27.00
N THR A 199 -11.58 17.91 27.35
CA THR A 199 -12.27 19.20 27.15
C THR A 199 -11.52 20.16 26.25
N GLY A 200 -10.40 19.71 25.66
CA GLY A 200 -9.66 20.56 24.74
C GLY A 200 -8.26 20.04 24.41
N VAL A 201 -7.49 20.89 23.76
CA VAL A 201 -6.11 20.61 23.36
C VAL A 201 -5.26 21.88 23.52
N TYR A 202 -4.03 21.70 23.99
CA TYR A 202 -2.97 22.71 23.85
C TYR A 202 -2.22 22.49 22.54
N ALA A 203 -1.96 23.57 21.84
CA ALA A 203 -1.12 23.57 20.66
C ALA A 203 -0.01 24.61 20.78
N LYS A 204 1.09 24.39 20.06
CA LYS A 204 2.23 25.27 19.95
C LYS A 204 2.35 25.79 18.53
N GLY A 205 2.41 27.11 18.37
CA GLY A 205 2.65 27.75 17.10
C GLY A 205 4.12 27.67 16.67
N ALA A 206 4.39 27.89 15.41
CA ALA A 206 5.75 27.97 14.86
C ALA A 206 6.58 29.09 15.51
N ASP A 207 5.93 30.14 15.96
CA ASP A 207 6.52 31.27 16.71
C ASP A 207 6.80 30.97 18.20
N GLY A 208 6.47 29.76 18.65
CA GLY A 208 6.62 29.34 20.04
C GLY A 208 5.44 29.71 20.95
N THR A 209 4.42 30.40 20.44
CA THR A 209 3.23 30.76 21.22
C THR A 209 2.40 29.52 21.52
N TYR A 210 1.86 29.44 22.74
CA TYR A 210 0.97 28.38 23.16
C TYR A 210 -0.49 28.82 23.03
N TYR A 211 -1.29 27.94 22.43
CA TYR A 211 -2.70 28.13 22.19
C TYR A 211 -3.50 27.10 22.98
N ARG A 212 -4.65 27.52 23.50
CA ARG A 212 -5.59 26.64 24.17
C ARG A 212 -6.88 26.59 23.36
N TYR A 213 -7.24 25.43 22.89
CA TYR A 213 -8.51 25.17 22.22
C TYR A 213 -9.42 24.41 23.19
N ASN A 214 -10.56 24.99 23.53
CA ASN A 214 -11.59 24.32 24.32
C ASN A 214 -12.62 23.68 23.40
N CYS A 215 -13.12 22.52 23.76
CA CYS A 215 -14.15 21.82 23.01
C CYS A 215 -15.33 21.45 23.91
N ASN A 216 -16.53 21.50 23.34
CA ASN A 216 -17.78 21.16 24.06
C ASN A 216 -18.15 19.68 23.89
N LYS A 217 -17.74 19.07 22.78
CA LYS A 217 -18.10 17.69 22.43
C LYS A 217 -16.93 16.72 22.59
N GLY A 218 -15.72 17.11 22.24
CA GLY A 218 -14.55 16.28 22.33
C GLY A 218 -13.48 16.64 21.30
N VAL A 219 -12.39 15.87 21.30
CA VAL A 219 -11.26 15.97 20.39
C VAL A 219 -11.14 14.67 19.59
N ILE A 220 -10.98 14.79 18.28
CA ILE A 220 -10.68 13.66 17.40
C ILE A 220 -9.21 13.78 17.01
N LEU A 221 -8.40 12.78 17.37
CA LEU A 221 -7.00 12.70 17.00
C LEU A 221 -6.84 12.04 15.63
N CYS A 222 -6.43 12.84 14.64
CA CYS A 222 -6.10 12.39 13.28
C CYS A 222 -4.65 12.74 12.93
N ALA A 223 -3.72 12.58 13.86
CA ALA A 223 -2.35 13.10 13.78
C ALA A 223 -1.37 12.20 13.02
N GLY A 224 -1.88 11.25 12.25
CA GLY A 224 -1.04 10.32 11.49
C GLY A 224 -0.44 9.20 12.36
N ASP A 225 0.65 8.64 11.90
CA ASP A 225 1.37 7.55 12.54
C ASP A 225 2.66 8.01 13.27
N PHE A 226 3.55 7.07 13.58
CA PHE A 226 4.82 7.38 14.26
C PHE A 226 6.05 6.94 13.48
N ILE A 227 5.94 6.72 12.17
CA ILE A 227 7.04 6.25 11.33
C ILE A 227 8.26 7.17 11.35
N GLY A 228 8.06 8.47 11.54
CA GLY A 228 9.13 9.47 11.67
C GLY A 228 9.76 9.56 13.06
N ASN A 229 9.40 8.65 13.98
CA ASN A 229 9.96 8.59 15.33
C ASN A 229 10.70 7.26 15.53
N PRO A 230 12.04 7.24 15.39
CA PRO A 230 12.84 6.02 15.52
C PRO A 230 12.65 5.30 16.84
N GLU A 231 12.60 6.05 17.93
CA GLU A 231 12.44 5.49 19.27
C GLU A 231 11.10 4.77 19.43
N MET A 232 10.01 5.37 18.93
CA MET A 232 8.70 4.74 18.96
C MET A 232 8.64 3.52 18.05
N CYS A 233 9.19 3.58 16.84
CA CYS A 233 9.27 2.43 15.95
C CYS A 233 9.99 1.28 16.63
N TRP A 234 11.15 1.53 17.20
CA TRP A 234 11.96 0.50 17.86
C TRP A 234 11.29 -0.08 19.11
N ALA A 235 10.63 0.76 19.89
CA ALA A 235 9.93 0.32 21.09
C ALA A 235 8.60 -0.41 20.83
N LEU A 236 7.91 -0.06 19.76
CA LEU A 236 6.52 -0.48 19.55
C LEU A 236 6.36 -1.53 18.45
N LEU A 237 7.25 -1.58 17.44
CA LEU A 237 7.17 -2.51 16.31
C LEU A 237 8.10 -3.71 16.50
N ASN A 238 7.98 -4.40 17.60
CA ASN A 238 8.93 -5.41 18.07
C ASN A 238 9.30 -6.45 17.01
N GLU A 239 8.33 -7.04 16.32
CA GLU A 239 8.61 -8.08 15.33
C GLU A 239 9.46 -7.53 14.16
N GLY A 240 9.05 -6.41 13.60
CA GLY A 240 9.79 -5.78 12.49
C GLY A 240 11.19 -5.35 12.91
N MET A 241 11.32 -4.78 14.10
CA MET A 241 12.60 -4.28 14.61
C MET A 241 13.58 -5.40 14.96
N GLU A 242 13.13 -6.52 15.52
CA GLU A 242 14.01 -7.68 15.74
C GLU A 242 14.61 -8.21 14.44
N TRP A 243 13.82 -8.30 13.38
CA TRP A 243 14.32 -8.73 12.08
C TRP A 243 15.26 -7.71 11.45
N ALA A 244 14.94 -6.42 11.59
CA ALA A 244 15.79 -5.35 11.12
C ALA A 244 17.15 -5.34 11.83
N GLU A 245 17.16 -5.47 13.15
CA GLU A 245 18.38 -5.53 13.96
C GLU A 245 19.25 -6.74 13.59
N ARG A 246 18.64 -7.91 13.42
CA ARG A 246 19.34 -9.13 12.96
C ARG A 246 19.95 -8.97 11.56
N SER A 247 19.42 -8.08 10.76
CA SER A 247 19.92 -7.72 9.43
C SER A 247 20.93 -6.56 9.47
N GLY A 248 21.27 -6.06 10.65
CA GLY A 248 22.25 -4.98 10.83
C GLY A 248 21.69 -3.56 10.75
N ALA A 249 20.35 -3.40 10.72
CA ALA A 249 19.73 -2.10 10.78
C ALA A 249 19.80 -1.49 12.19
N THR A 250 19.76 -0.17 12.26
CA THR A 250 19.68 0.59 13.50
C THR A 250 18.37 1.38 13.53
N ALA A 251 17.99 1.90 14.71
CA ALA A 251 16.79 2.73 14.81
C ALA A 251 16.82 3.90 13.81
N ASP A 252 17.93 4.59 13.69
CA ASP A 252 18.09 5.73 12.80
C ASP A 252 18.01 5.36 11.31
N SER A 253 18.49 4.16 10.96
CA SER A 253 18.45 3.67 9.58
C SER A 253 17.06 3.14 9.16
N TRP A 254 16.21 2.86 10.15
CA TRP A 254 14.91 2.23 9.91
C TRP A 254 13.76 3.22 9.82
N ALA A 255 13.82 4.32 10.52
CA ALA A 255 12.72 5.28 10.53
C ALA A 255 12.72 6.18 9.28
N SER A 256 11.54 6.42 8.74
CA SER A 256 11.42 7.33 7.60
C SER A 256 11.64 8.78 8.02
N ALA A 257 12.28 9.51 7.16
CA ALA A 257 12.32 10.95 7.29
C ALA A 257 10.89 11.50 7.12
N GLY A 258 10.35 12.10 8.15
CA GLY A 258 9.02 12.69 8.09
C GLY A 258 8.61 13.35 9.38
N THR A 259 7.58 14.17 9.31
CA THR A 259 7.04 14.89 10.47
C THR A 259 6.07 14.05 11.31
N ARG A 260 5.80 12.81 10.91
CA ARG A 260 4.89 11.89 11.60
C ARG A 260 5.58 11.27 12.82
N ASN A 261 5.53 11.98 13.92
CA ASN A 261 6.32 11.70 15.13
C ASN A 261 5.54 10.97 16.23
N GLY A 262 4.33 10.48 15.94
CA GLY A 262 3.48 9.80 16.91
C GLY A 262 2.84 10.71 17.96
N GLN A 263 2.73 11.99 17.68
CA GLN A 263 2.21 12.95 18.66
C GLN A 263 0.79 12.61 19.10
N GLY A 264 -0.09 12.17 18.17
CA GLY A 264 -1.43 11.72 18.54
C GLY A 264 -1.44 10.53 19.48
N HIS A 265 -0.60 9.55 19.23
CA HIS A 265 -0.42 8.37 20.10
C HIS A 265 0.04 8.80 21.51
N LYS A 266 1.06 9.65 21.57
CA LYS A 266 1.56 10.18 22.85
C LYS A 266 0.49 10.93 23.62
N MET A 267 -0.25 11.82 22.97
CA MET A 267 -1.33 12.57 23.59
C MET A 267 -2.44 11.66 24.13
N ALA A 268 -2.83 10.65 23.35
CA ALA A 268 -3.83 9.68 23.79
C ALA A 268 -3.35 8.88 25.02
N CYS A 269 -2.09 8.40 25.00
CA CYS A 269 -1.52 7.67 26.13
C CYS A 269 -1.35 8.53 27.38
N TRP A 270 -0.95 9.80 27.24
CA TRP A 270 -0.87 10.71 28.38
C TRP A 270 -2.25 11.05 28.99
N ALA A 271 -3.31 10.92 28.21
CA ALA A 271 -4.66 11.06 28.68
C ALA A 271 -5.23 9.75 29.29
N GLY A 272 -4.44 8.68 29.35
CA GLY A 272 -4.84 7.39 29.90
C GLY A 272 -5.23 6.33 28.87
N GLY A 273 -5.12 6.63 27.59
CA GLY A 273 -5.39 5.70 26.50
C GLY A 273 -4.32 4.61 26.35
N MET A 274 -4.64 3.57 25.63
CA MET A 274 -3.75 2.43 25.37
C MET A 274 -3.39 2.33 23.90
N ILE A 275 -2.16 1.90 23.62
CA ILE A 275 -1.77 1.41 22.30
C ILE A 275 -2.05 -0.08 22.23
N GLU A 276 -2.50 -0.57 21.10
CA GLU A 276 -2.78 -1.99 20.89
C GLU A 276 -1.58 -2.89 21.26
N PRO A 277 -1.85 -4.13 21.73
CA PRO A 277 -0.81 -5.05 22.14
C PRO A 277 0.00 -5.54 20.94
N THR A 278 1.14 -6.17 21.23
CA THR A 278 1.96 -6.85 20.23
C THR A 278 1.30 -8.14 19.74
N PRO A 279 1.58 -8.59 18.50
CA PRO A 279 2.43 -7.93 17.51
C PRO A 279 1.74 -6.75 16.86
N ARG A 280 2.50 -5.69 16.60
CA ARG A 280 1.98 -4.47 16.00
C ARG A 280 2.36 -4.40 14.53
N GLY A 281 1.37 -4.06 13.70
CA GLY A 281 1.54 -3.97 12.25
C GLY A 281 2.34 -2.73 11.82
N TRP A 282 3.05 -2.90 10.74
CA TRP A 282 3.70 -1.83 9.99
C TRP A 282 3.52 -2.13 8.50
N MET A 283 3.40 -1.12 7.71
CA MET A 283 3.25 -1.24 6.27
C MET A 283 4.60 -1.01 5.62
N ALA A 284 5.05 -2.02 4.91
CA ALA A 284 6.23 -1.92 4.09
C ALA A 284 5.86 -1.52 2.66
N ILE A 285 6.76 -0.80 1.99
CA ILE A 285 6.59 -0.54 0.57
C ILE A 285 6.89 -1.83 -0.19
N GLY A 286 5.91 -2.37 -0.90
CA GLY A 286 6.05 -3.59 -1.70
C GLY A 286 7.11 -3.48 -2.80
N GLY A 287 7.44 -2.28 -3.22
CA GLY A 287 8.37 -1.98 -4.29
C GLY A 287 9.82 -2.46 -4.13
N GLY A 288 10.15 -3.09 -3.01
CA GLY A 288 11.50 -3.62 -2.79
C GLY A 288 11.65 -5.12 -2.98
N ALA A 289 10.56 -5.88 -2.96
CA ALA A 289 10.65 -7.34 -2.95
C ALA A 289 11.21 -7.90 -4.27
N SER A 290 10.71 -7.45 -5.40
CA SER A 290 11.22 -7.83 -6.72
C SER A 290 12.13 -6.75 -7.35
N GLY A 291 12.80 -5.97 -6.51
CA GLY A 291 13.69 -4.90 -6.98
C GLY A 291 12.95 -3.87 -7.85
N PRO A 292 13.46 -3.58 -9.05
CA PRO A 292 12.84 -2.59 -9.93
C PRO A 292 11.46 -2.99 -10.45
N TRP A 293 11.06 -4.23 -10.27
CA TRP A 293 9.77 -4.75 -10.72
C TRP A 293 8.66 -4.59 -9.70
N GLY A 294 8.94 -3.91 -8.59
CA GLY A 294 7.97 -3.71 -7.51
C GLY A 294 7.56 -5.02 -6.86
N THR A 295 6.28 -5.33 -6.95
CA THR A 295 5.67 -6.54 -6.40
C THR A 295 5.35 -7.58 -7.48
N ALA A 296 6.05 -7.55 -8.61
CA ALA A 296 5.85 -8.53 -9.67
C ALA A 296 6.14 -9.97 -9.19
N PRO A 297 5.38 -10.97 -9.68
CA PRO A 297 5.48 -12.35 -9.21
C PRO A 297 6.71 -13.08 -9.78
N MET A 298 7.89 -12.45 -9.72
CA MET A 298 9.16 -13.03 -10.09
C MET A 298 9.53 -14.15 -9.11
N LEU A 299 10.23 -15.18 -9.58
CA LEU A 299 10.76 -16.23 -8.70
C LEU A 299 11.67 -15.62 -7.64
N MET A 300 11.44 -15.95 -6.37
CA MET A 300 12.23 -15.48 -5.24
C MET A 300 13.06 -16.59 -4.62
N LEU A 301 14.35 -16.35 -4.48
CA LEU A 301 15.30 -17.27 -3.87
C LEU A 301 16.02 -16.59 -2.70
N ASN A 302 16.17 -17.29 -1.58
CA ASN A 302 16.89 -16.77 -0.42
C ASN A 302 18.42 -16.90 -0.56
N SER A 303 19.17 -16.43 0.42
CA SER A 303 20.65 -16.47 0.41
C SER A 303 21.24 -17.89 0.33
N ARG A 304 20.43 -18.93 0.53
CA ARG A 304 20.83 -20.33 0.35
C ARG A 304 20.50 -20.87 -1.04
N GLY A 305 19.98 -20.04 -1.94
CA GLY A 305 19.53 -20.45 -3.27
C GLY A 305 18.22 -21.25 -3.27
N LYS A 306 17.43 -21.17 -2.20
CA LYS A 306 16.16 -21.91 -2.08
C LYS A 306 14.96 -21.02 -2.28
N ARG A 307 13.99 -21.48 -3.06
CA ARG A 307 12.65 -20.90 -3.11
C ARG A 307 11.97 -21.03 -1.76
N PHE A 308 11.14 -20.08 -1.36
CA PHE A 308 10.61 -20.03 0.00
C PHE A 308 9.19 -19.49 0.12
N MET A 309 8.52 -19.16 -0.99
CA MET A 309 7.19 -18.56 -0.94
C MET A 309 6.39 -18.75 -2.23
N ASN A 310 5.09 -18.41 -2.15
CA ASN A 310 4.27 -18.12 -3.30
C ASN A 310 4.46 -16.64 -3.68
N GLU A 311 5.09 -16.39 -4.78
CA GLU A 311 5.38 -15.04 -5.25
C GLU A 311 4.14 -14.30 -5.81
N GLY A 312 3.04 -15.02 -6.03
CA GLY A 312 1.74 -14.43 -6.34
C GLY A 312 1.02 -13.84 -5.12
N ALA A 313 1.47 -14.18 -3.90
CA ALA A 313 0.92 -13.68 -2.65
C ALA A 313 1.61 -12.37 -2.23
N ILE A 314 1.47 -11.35 -3.02
CA ILE A 314 2.24 -10.10 -2.98
C ILE A 314 2.14 -9.39 -1.63
N ALA A 315 0.97 -9.32 -1.04
CA ALA A 315 0.76 -8.67 0.27
C ALA A 315 1.61 -9.27 1.41
N GLN A 316 2.14 -10.49 1.22
CA GLN A 316 2.98 -11.17 2.21
C GLN A 316 4.46 -11.21 1.82
N MET A 317 4.77 -10.81 0.60
CA MET A 317 6.10 -11.01 0.01
C MET A 317 7.18 -10.37 0.86
N GLN A 318 6.99 -9.16 1.28
CA GLN A 318 7.99 -8.41 2.01
C GLN A 318 8.24 -8.97 3.41
N ALA A 319 7.17 -9.26 4.16
CA ALA A 319 7.29 -9.89 5.47
C ALA A 319 7.96 -11.26 5.40
N THR A 320 7.69 -12.01 4.34
CA THR A 320 8.32 -13.31 4.09
C THR A 320 9.80 -13.16 3.75
N CYS A 321 10.17 -12.16 2.95
CA CYS A 321 11.57 -11.86 2.63
C CYS A 321 12.38 -11.49 3.88
N LEU A 322 11.82 -10.68 4.78
CA LEU A 322 12.47 -10.31 6.03
C LEU A 322 12.82 -11.50 6.93
N ARG A 323 12.00 -12.56 6.87
CA ARG A 323 12.21 -13.78 7.65
C ARG A 323 13.23 -14.75 7.03
N GLN A 324 13.76 -14.43 5.86
CA GLN A 324 14.80 -15.27 5.25
C GLN A 324 16.16 -15.05 5.92
N PRO A 325 17.10 -16.01 5.79
CA PRO A 325 18.43 -15.85 6.33
C PRO A 325 19.07 -14.53 5.90
N ALA A 326 19.54 -13.76 6.86
CA ALA A 326 20.08 -12.41 6.69
C ALA A 326 19.08 -11.38 6.09
N GLY A 327 17.77 -11.68 6.05
CA GLY A 327 16.78 -10.83 5.41
C GLY A 327 16.99 -10.66 3.91
N LEU A 328 17.78 -11.55 3.28
CA LEU A 328 18.15 -11.45 1.86
C LEU A 328 17.32 -12.39 1.00
N ALA A 329 16.82 -11.84 -0.06
CA ALA A 329 16.21 -12.58 -1.16
C ALA A 329 16.68 -12.02 -2.50
N CYS A 330 16.72 -12.87 -3.50
CA CYS A 330 16.96 -12.48 -4.88
C CYS A 330 15.72 -12.78 -5.71
N TYR A 331 15.36 -11.89 -6.61
CA TYR A 331 14.41 -12.20 -7.68
C TYR A 331 15.15 -12.69 -8.93
N VAL A 332 14.52 -13.56 -9.66
CA VAL A 332 15.08 -14.13 -10.91
C VAL A 332 14.01 -14.17 -11.99
N THR A 333 14.41 -13.82 -13.20
CA THR A 333 13.61 -13.92 -14.42
C THR A 333 14.53 -14.15 -15.62
N ASP A 334 13.96 -14.20 -16.81
CA ASP A 334 14.69 -14.42 -18.05
C ASP A 334 14.20 -13.51 -19.19
N ALA A 335 14.48 -13.87 -20.44
CA ALA A 335 14.00 -13.14 -21.61
C ALA A 335 12.46 -13.02 -21.66
N ASN A 336 11.74 -13.85 -20.90
CA ASN A 336 10.28 -13.81 -20.81
C ASN A 336 9.76 -12.86 -19.69
N TRP A 337 10.61 -12.03 -19.09
CA TRP A 337 10.27 -11.09 -18.02
C TRP A 337 8.97 -10.32 -18.29
N ALA A 338 8.75 -9.89 -19.54
CA ALA A 338 7.55 -9.16 -19.92
C ALA A 338 6.25 -9.97 -19.72
N LYS A 339 6.30 -11.29 -19.89
CA LYS A 339 5.14 -12.17 -19.63
C LYS A 339 4.76 -12.14 -18.16
N THR A 340 5.76 -12.24 -17.27
CA THR A 340 5.54 -12.18 -15.83
C THR A 340 4.96 -10.85 -15.42
N LEU A 341 5.50 -9.74 -15.94
CA LEU A 341 4.99 -8.40 -15.63
C LEU A 341 3.56 -8.18 -16.15
N LYS A 342 3.26 -8.65 -17.35
CA LYS A 342 1.91 -8.52 -17.93
C LYS A 342 0.88 -9.38 -17.20
N ALA A 343 1.29 -10.48 -16.62
CA ALA A 343 0.45 -11.31 -15.77
C ALA A 343 0.26 -10.71 -14.38
N ALA A 344 1.19 -9.87 -13.92
CA ALA A 344 1.13 -9.27 -12.60
C ALA A 344 -0.14 -8.41 -12.46
N PRO A 345 -0.76 -8.42 -11.30
CA PRO A 345 -1.90 -7.57 -11.04
C PRO A 345 -1.50 -6.11 -10.89
N LEU A 346 -2.50 -5.25 -10.89
CA LEU A 346 -2.33 -3.86 -10.57
C LEU A 346 -1.81 -3.68 -9.16
N ASP A 347 -0.68 -3.02 -9.00
CA ASP A 347 -0.07 -2.78 -7.70
C ASP A 347 0.89 -1.59 -7.72
N HIS A 348 1.24 -1.11 -6.55
CA HIS A 348 2.25 -0.11 -6.31
C HIS A 348 3.59 -0.48 -6.94
N GLY A 349 4.01 0.32 -7.89
CA GLY A 349 5.27 0.13 -8.58
C GLY A 349 5.29 -1.04 -9.57
N ALA A 350 4.20 -1.75 -9.74
CA ALA A 350 4.12 -2.77 -10.77
C ALA A 350 3.97 -2.14 -12.16
N PRO A 351 4.69 -2.61 -13.16
CA PRO A 351 4.66 -2.01 -14.49
C PRO A 351 3.36 -2.16 -15.27
N ASN A 352 2.40 -2.87 -14.77
CA ASN A 352 1.12 -3.06 -15.44
C ASN A 352 0.06 -2.00 -15.12
N PHE A 353 0.46 -0.84 -14.61
CA PHE A 353 -0.39 0.35 -14.54
C PHE A 353 -0.80 0.89 -15.90
N GLY A 354 -0.35 0.25 -16.91
CA GLY A 354 -0.99 0.38 -18.15
C GLY A 354 -0.62 1.57 -19.00
N MET A 355 0.54 2.11 -18.93
CA MET A 355 0.97 3.18 -19.83
C MET A 355 1.94 2.66 -20.88
N GLN A 356 1.67 2.94 -22.14
CA GLN A 356 2.47 2.44 -23.25
C GLN A 356 3.90 2.99 -23.23
N ASP A 357 4.07 4.27 -22.97
CA ASP A 357 5.38 4.91 -22.85
C ASP A 357 6.21 4.32 -21.70
N TYR A 358 5.56 3.82 -20.67
CA TYR A 358 6.20 3.10 -19.59
C TYR A 358 6.76 1.75 -20.05
N TRP A 359 5.96 0.98 -20.78
CA TRP A 359 6.40 -0.28 -21.35
C TRP A 359 7.53 -0.07 -22.35
N ASP A 360 7.41 0.94 -23.23
CA ASP A 360 8.42 1.28 -24.21
C ASP A 360 9.76 1.62 -23.54
N LYS A 361 9.71 2.34 -22.42
CA LYS A 361 10.92 2.69 -21.67
C LYS A 361 11.59 1.48 -21.03
N ILE A 362 10.80 0.61 -20.39
CA ILE A 362 11.32 -0.64 -19.81
C ILE A 362 11.90 -1.54 -20.91
N GLU A 363 11.20 -1.73 -22.00
CA GLU A 363 11.69 -2.53 -23.12
C GLU A 363 12.98 -1.96 -23.69
N GLN A 364 13.08 -0.66 -23.83
CA GLN A 364 14.31 0.01 -24.26
C GLN A 364 15.47 -0.25 -23.30
N ASP A 365 15.25 -0.08 -22.01
CA ASP A 365 16.29 -0.30 -20.99
C ASP A 365 16.71 -1.77 -20.94
N MET A 366 15.76 -2.70 -21.01
CA MET A 366 16.04 -4.14 -21.02
C MET A 366 16.83 -4.56 -22.26
N ASN A 367 16.49 -4.02 -23.42
CA ASN A 367 17.21 -4.26 -24.68
C ASN A 367 18.65 -3.71 -24.65
N ASN A 368 18.90 -2.67 -23.89
CA ASN A 368 20.21 -2.05 -23.74
C ASN A 368 21.05 -2.67 -22.62
N THR A 369 20.56 -3.69 -21.91
CA THR A 369 21.32 -4.35 -20.86
C THR A 369 22.53 -5.09 -21.42
N VAL A 370 23.63 -5.06 -20.67
CA VAL A 370 24.89 -5.71 -21.03
C VAL A 370 25.12 -6.91 -20.10
N SER A 371 25.49 -8.05 -20.70
CA SER A 371 25.76 -9.28 -19.97
C SER A 371 27.00 -9.18 -19.08
N GLY A 372 27.03 -9.92 -18.00
CA GLY A 372 28.15 -10.02 -17.05
C GLY A 372 28.25 -8.83 -16.08
N GLN A 373 27.27 -7.93 -16.06
CA GLN A 373 27.31 -6.75 -15.18
C GLN A 373 25.95 -6.30 -14.67
N ALA A 374 25.99 -5.36 -13.73
CA ALA A 374 24.83 -4.60 -13.28
C ALA A 374 24.40 -3.58 -14.33
N ASN A 375 23.09 -3.47 -14.54
CA ASN A 375 22.47 -2.52 -15.46
C ASN A 375 21.44 -1.69 -14.69
N THR A 376 21.16 -0.48 -15.17
CA THR A 376 20.13 0.38 -14.60
C THR A 376 18.88 0.34 -15.47
N ILE A 377 17.74 0.13 -14.85
CA ILE A 377 16.43 0.18 -15.48
C ILE A 377 15.65 1.34 -14.87
N THR A 378 15.07 2.13 -15.72
CA THR A 378 14.20 3.24 -15.32
C THR A 378 12.76 2.74 -15.22
N ILE A 379 12.16 2.98 -14.10
CA ILE A 379 10.76 2.64 -13.82
C ILE A 379 10.03 3.94 -13.59
N ALA A 380 8.95 4.16 -14.31
CA ALA A 380 8.08 5.28 -14.01
C ALA A 380 7.21 4.94 -12.79
N ASN A 381 7.21 5.79 -11.81
CA ASN A 381 6.17 5.80 -10.80
C ASN A 381 5.04 6.68 -11.31
N LEU A 382 3.95 6.06 -11.70
CA LEU A 382 2.84 6.75 -12.34
C LEU A 382 2.06 7.64 -11.39
N ALA A 383 1.89 7.21 -10.16
CA ALA A 383 1.19 7.99 -9.15
C ALA A 383 1.90 9.30 -8.85
N GLU A 384 3.22 9.27 -8.82
CA GLU A 384 4.04 10.43 -8.53
C GLU A 384 4.58 11.11 -9.79
N ARG A 385 4.35 10.52 -10.97
CA ARG A 385 4.96 10.93 -12.24
C ARG A 385 6.48 11.11 -12.15
N THR A 386 7.10 10.34 -11.30
CA THR A 386 8.54 10.31 -11.08
C THR A 386 9.16 9.11 -11.79
N GLN A 387 10.42 9.19 -12.06
CA GLN A 387 11.19 8.06 -12.55
C GLN A 387 12.04 7.52 -11.42
N MET A 388 11.91 6.23 -11.17
CA MET A 388 12.78 5.50 -10.26
C MET A 388 13.79 4.70 -11.08
N ALA A 389 14.99 4.56 -10.56
CA ALA A 389 16.01 3.70 -11.15
C ALA A 389 16.24 2.47 -10.30
N GLY A 390 16.24 1.32 -10.92
CA GLY A 390 16.56 0.05 -10.28
C GLY A 390 17.74 -0.65 -10.93
N THR A 391 18.45 -1.46 -10.17
CA THR A 391 19.59 -2.23 -10.66
C THR A 391 19.19 -3.67 -10.92
N ILE A 392 19.58 -4.19 -12.08
CA ILE A 392 19.40 -5.58 -12.47
C ILE A 392 20.71 -6.14 -13.02
N TYR A 393 21.03 -7.36 -12.65
CA TYR A 393 22.12 -8.11 -13.28
C TYR A 393 21.60 -8.87 -14.49
N ARG A 394 22.42 -8.92 -15.55
CA ARG A 394 22.17 -9.73 -16.74
C ARG A 394 23.29 -10.73 -16.93
N ALA A 395 22.93 -11.96 -17.29
CA ALA A 395 23.86 -13.03 -17.65
C ALA A 395 23.33 -13.86 -18.83
N ASP A 396 24.23 -14.52 -19.54
CA ASP A 396 23.85 -15.39 -20.63
C ASP A 396 23.63 -16.85 -20.17
N THR A 397 24.07 -17.17 -18.94
CA THR A 397 23.81 -18.46 -18.27
C THR A 397 23.32 -18.25 -16.85
N LEU A 398 22.61 -19.25 -16.29
CA LEU A 398 22.17 -19.23 -14.90
C LEU A 398 23.35 -19.33 -13.92
N GLU A 399 24.40 -20.04 -14.28
CA GLU A 399 25.64 -20.16 -13.51
C GLU A 399 26.34 -18.79 -13.35
N GLU A 400 26.40 -18.02 -14.43
CA GLU A 400 26.94 -16.67 -14.42
C GLU A 400 26.06 -15.73 -13.60
N LEU A 401 24.73 -15.82 -13.75
CA LEU A 401 23.80 -15.02 -12.95
C LEU A 401 23.95 -15.31 -11.45
N ALA A 402 24.09 -16.61 -11.09
CA ALA A 402 24.31 -17.00 -9.70
C ALA A 402 25.59 -16.39 -9.13
N ASP A 403 26.67 -16.34 -9.91
CA ASP A 403 27.93 -15.71 -9.52
C ASP A 403 27.77 -14.18 -9.32
N LEU A 404 27.10 -13.52 -10.25
CA LEU A 404 26.82 -12.07 -10.17
C LEU A 404 25.96 -11.72 -8.95
N LEU A 405 25.01 -12.59 -8.59
CA LEU A 405 24.17 -12.44 -7.40
C LEU A 405 24.87 -12.85 -6.09
N GLY A 406 26.13 -13.35 -6.18
CA GLY A 406 26.95 -13.70 -5.03
C GLY A 406 26.77 -15.11 -4.48
N TYR A 407 26.02 -15.99 -5.16
CA TYR A 407 25.88 -17.38 -4.75
C TYR A 407 27.16 -18.16 -4.95
N LYS A 408 27.54 -18.99 -3.96
CA LYS A 408 28.76 -19.81 -3.98
C LYS A 408 28.53 -21.20 -3.41
N GLY A 409 29.30 -22.17 -3.86
CA GLY A 409 29.27 -23.53 -3.34
C GLY A 409 27.89 -24.15 -3.36
N ALA A 410 27.44 -24.69 -2.24
CA ALA A 410 26.14 -25.34 -2.14
C ALA A 410 24.96 -24.39 -2.42
N ALA A 411 25.09 -23.11 -2.09
CA ALA A 411 24.04 -22.13 -2.38
C ALA A 411 23.89 -21.89 -3.90
N LYS A 412 25.00 -21.89 -4.65
CA LYS A 412 24.95 -21.81 -6.11
C LYS A 412 24.29 -23.04 -6.72
N GLN A 413 24.63 -24.24 -6.25
CA GLN A 413 23.96 -25.44 -6.72
C GLN A 413 22.47 -25.42 -6.41
N ASN A 414 22.08 -25.02 -5.18
CA ASN A 414 20.68 -24.88 -4.82
C ASN A 414 19.94 -23.85 -5.69
N PHE A 415 20.60 -22.77 -6.08
CA PHE A 415 20.02 -21.77 -6.99
C PHE A 415 19.64 -22.41 -8.32
N LEU A 416 20.57 -23.15 -8.92
CA LEU A 416 20.33 -23.86 -10.19
C LEU A 416 19.22 -24.91 -10.05
N ASP A 417 19.30 -25.74 -9.02
CA ASP A 417 18.32 -26.78 -8.74
C ASP A 417 16.91 -26.19 -8.49
N SER A 418 16.83 -25.08 -7.79
CA SER A 418 15.53 -24.42 -7.50
C SER A 418 14.89 -23.87 -8.76
N ILE A 419 15.67 -23.30 -9.68
CA ILE A 419 15.15 -22.81 -10.96
C ILE A 419 14.73 -24.00 -11.85
N ALA A 420 15.54 -25.07 -11.92
CA ALA A 420 15.18 -26.25 -12.68
C ALA A 420 13.86 -26.85 -12.16
N HIS A 421 13.71 -27.01 -10.86
CA HIS A 421 12.47 -27.49 -10.26
C HIS A 421 11.28 -26.56 -10.50
N TYR A 422 11.49 -25.25 -10.38
CA TYR A 422 10.44 -24.28 -10.68
C TYR A 422 9.97 -24.38 -12.14
N ASN A 423 10.89 -24.60 -13.08
CA ASN A 423 10.54 -24.81 -14.49
C ASN A 423 9.70 -26.08 -14.69
N GLU A 424 10.02 -27.17 -13.99
CA GLU A 424 9.19 -28.40 -14.00
C GLU A 424 7.75 -28.10 -13.55
N LEU A 425 7.57 -27.33 -12.47
CA LEU A 425 6.26 -26.92 -11.99
C LEU A 425 5.53 -26.03 -13.01
N CYS A 426 6.24 -25.12 -13.67
CA CYS A 426 5.68 -24.28 -14.72
C CYS A 426 5.15 -25.11 -15.91
N TYR A 427 5.93 -26.09 -16.35
CA TYR A 427 5.51 -26.99 -17.44
C TYR A 427 4.36 -27.92 -17.05
N ALA A 428 4.29 -28.29 -15.78
CA ALA A 428 3.17 -29.05 -15.25
C ALA A 428 1.89 -28.19 -15.09
N GLY A 429 2.03 -26.85 -15.11
CA GLY A 429 0.93 -25.91 -14.91
C GLY A 429 0.38 -25.89 -13.47
N VAL A 430 1.10 -26.47 -12.52
CA VAL A 430 0.68 -26.57 -11.11
C VAL A 430 1.90 -26.38 -10.21
N ASP A 431 1.84 -25.42 -9.33
CA ASP A 431 2.83 -25.25 -8.27
C ASP A 431 2.43 -26.07 -7.03
N SER A 432 2.96 -27.28 -6.94
CA SER A 432 2.71 -28.15 -5.80
C SER A 432 3.47 -27.75 -4.53
N ASP A 433 4.44 -26.83 -4.63
CA ASP A 433 5.27 -26.43 -3.49
C ASP A 433 4.61 -25.33 -2.68
N TYR A 434 4.13 -24.29 -3.36
CA TYR A 434 3.61 -23.08 -2.70
C TYR A 434 2.25 -22.61 -3.23
N GLY A 435 1.70 -23.27 -4.23
CA GLY A 435 0.38 -22.95 -4.78
C GLY A 435 0.33 -21.62 -5.56
N LYS A 436 1.41 -21.27 -6.26
CA LYS A 436 1.42 -20.10 -7.14
C LYS A 436 0.47 -20.33 -8.31
N ASP A 437 -0.37 -19.35 -8.57
CA ASP A 437 -1.39 -19.45 -9.61
C ASP A 437 -0.76 -19.59 -11.01
N ALA A 438 -1.35 -20.43 -11.83
CA ALA A 438 -0.84 -20.77 -13.16
C ALA A 438 -0.55 -19.55 -14.07
N PRO A 439 -1.34 -18.47 -14.07
CA PRO A 439 -1.02 -17.27 -14.86
C PRO A 439 0.29 -16.60 -14.49
N TYR A 440 0.79 -16.80 -13.27
CA TYR A 440 2.08 -16.26 -12.79
C TYR A 440 3.26 -17.20 -13.01
N MET A 441 3.00 -18.42 -13.43
CA MET A 441 4.01 -19.45 -13.60
C MET A 441 4.66 -19.31 -14.98
N VAL A 442 5.70 -18.51 -15.06
CA VAL A 442 6.51 -18.34 -16.27
C VAL A 442 7.84 -19.04 -16.05
N PRO A 443 8.22 -20.03 -16.88
CA PRO A 443 9.50 -20.74 -16.73
C PRO A 443 10.67 -19.78 -16.99
N ILE A 444 11.80 -20.09 -16.37
CA ILE A 444 13.06 -19.33 -16.47
C ILE A 444 14.08 -20.23 -17.19
N ASP A 445 14.02 -20.25 -18.52
CA ASP A 445 14.76 -21.18 -19.36
C ASP A 445 15.31 -20.54 -20.65
N THR A 446 15.04 -19.27 -20.88
CA THR A 446 15.39 -18.59 -22.11
C THR A 446 16.35 -17.42 -21.83
N ALA A 447 17.59 -17.56 -22.25
CA ALA A 447 18.58 -16.47 -22.13
C ALA A 447 18.15 -15.20 -22.91
N PRO A 448 18.56 -14.01 -22.48
CA PRO A 448 19.37 -13.75 -21.29
C PRO A 448 18.59 -13.87 -19.98
N PHE A 449 19.32 -14.19 -18.92
CA PHE A 449 18.78 -14.28 -17.56
C PHE A 449 19.02 -13.00 -16.79
N PHE A 450 18.07 -12.67 -15.92
CA PHE A 450 18.09 -11.45 -15.13
C PHE A 450 17.79 -11.72 -13.66
N GLY A 451 18.39 -10.93 -12.79
CA GLY A 451 18.13 -11.03 -11.37
C GLY A 451 18.69 -9.87 -10.60
N GLY A 452 18.27 -9.77 -9.36
CA GLY A 452 18.76 -8.77 -8.43
C GLY A 452 18.42 -9.14 -7.00
N THR A 453 19.03 -8.42 -6.06
CA THR A 453 18.73 -8.58 -4.64
C THR A 453 17.54 -7.73 -4.25
N SER A 454 16.64 -8.32 -3.47
CA SER A 454 15.60 -7.56 -2.76
C SER A 454 16.26 -6.66 -1.73
N SER A 455 15.85 -5.42 -1.66
CA SER A 455 16.33 -4.46 -0.65
C SER A 455 15.65 -4.61 0.71
N THR A 456 14.72 -5.54 0.84
CA THR A 456 14.01 -5.77 2.10
C THR A 456 14.95 -6.30 3.18
N GLY A 457 15.10 -5.57 4.25
CA GLY A 457 15.76 -6.02 5.48
C GLY A 457 17.14 -5.45 5.76
N HIS A 458 17.82 -4.84 4.82
CA HIS A 458 19.21 -4.42 5.06
C HIS A 458 19.46 -2.95 5.22
N SER A 459 18.59 -2.13 4.79
CA SER A 459 18.89 -0.70 4.84
C SER A 459 17.64 0.10 4.91
N SER A 460 17.81 1.26 5.44
CA SER A 460 16.97 2.38 5.16
C SER A 460 15.53 2.01 4.77
N ASN A 461 14.76 1.74 5.79
CA ASN A 461 13.38 2.09 5.75
C ASN A 461 12.52 1.57 4.60
N PRO A 462 12.08 0.34 4.70
CA PRO A 462 11.00 -0.13 3.84
C PRO A 462 9.62 0.27 4.35
N MET A 463 9.50 1.01 5.46
CA MET A 463 8.20 1.33 6.04
C MET A 463 7.59 2.58 5.44
N MET A 464 6.36 2.45 4.98
CA MET A 464 5.55 3.55 4.49
C MET A 464 4.77 4.21 5.62
N VAL A 465 4.15 3.41 6.46
CA VAL A 465 3.37 3.85 7.63
C VAL A 465 3.45 2.81 8.75
N THR A 466 3.27 3.24 9.98
CA THR A 466 2.95 2.31 11.07
C THR A 466 1.45 2.06 11.06
N MET A 467 1.04 0.80 11.17
CA MET A 467 -0.37 0.43 11.14
C MET A 467 -0.95 0.15 12.52
N SER A 468 -0.12 0.21 13.52
CA SER A 468 -0.51 0.12 14.93
C SER A 468 -0.95 1.45 15.49
N GLY A 469 -1.91 1.41 16.38
CA GLY A 469 -2.47 2.64 16.94
C GLY A 469 -3.15 2.47 18.28
N VAL A 470 -3.93 3.47 18.62
CA VAL A 470 -4.65 3.58 19.89
C VAL A 470 -5.88 2.68 19.87
N ILE A 471 -6.12 1.97 20.97
CA ILE A 471 -7.30 1.10 21.15
C ILE A 471 -8.55 1.95 21.33
N THR A 472 -9.62 1.54 20.65
CA THR A 472 -10.93 2.20 20.75
C THR A 472 -12.05 1.18 20.86
N ASP A 473 -13.22 1.66 21.27
CA ASP A 473 -14.48 0.97 21.07
C ASP A 473 -14.98 1.10 19.62
N GLU A 474 -16.16 0.59 19.34
CA GLU A 474 -16.83 0.64 18.03
C GLU A 474 -17.23 2.06 17.58
N THR A 475 -17.31 3.00 18.51
CA THR A 475 -17.58 4.42 18.22
C THR A 475 -16.32 5.24 18.06
N GLN A 476 -15.15 4.60 18.09
CA GLN A 476 -13.83 5.20 18.04
C GLN A 476 -13.47 6.09 19.24
N ASN A 477 -14.14 5.89 20.37
CA ASN A 477 -13.70 6.43 21.65
C ASN A 477 -12.44 5.68 22.12
N VAL A 478 -11.45 6.44 22.57
CA VAL A 478 -10.22 5.87 23.12
C VAL A 478 -10.50 5.16 24.42
N LEU A 479 -10.01 3.93 24.57
CA LEU A 479 -10.18 3.12 25.77
C LEU A 479 -8.99 3.29 26.72
N ASN A 480 -9.29 3.36 28.01
CA ASN A 480 -8.31 3.36 29.10
C ASN A 480 -7.91 1.91 29.49
N LYS A 481 -7.00 1.78 30.48
CA LYS A 481 -6.51 0.49 30.97
C LYS A 481 -7.60 -0.45 31.54
N ASP A 482 -8.74 0.09 31.89
CA ASP A 482 -9.88 -0.65 32.43
C ASP A 482 -10.91 -0.98 31.33
N TRP A 483 -10.56 -0.72 30.07
CA TRP A 483 -11.40 -0.88 28.87
C TRP A 483 -12.64 0.02 28.85
N GLU A 484 -12.59 1.13 29.57
CA GLU A 484 -13.65 2.12 29.57
C GLU A 484 -13.32 3.29 28.66
N PRO A 485 -14.32 3.85 27.96
CA PRO A 485 -14.10 5.02 27.09
C PRO A 485 -13.63 6.24 27.89
N ILE A 486 -12.63 6.94 27.38
CA ILE A 486 -12.22 8.25 27.86
C ILE A 486 -13.19 9.27 27.25
N GLU A 487 -14.07 9.82 28.07
CA GLU A 487 -15.10 10.75 27.58
C GLU A 487 -14.48 11.95 26.83
N GLY A 488 -15.01 12.22 25.63
CA GLY A 488 -14.57 13.33 24.79
C GLY A 488 -13.27 13.09 24.03
N LEU A 489 -12.71 11.86 24.01
CA LEU A 489 -11.51 11.53 23.24
C LEU A 489 -11.78 10.46 22.19
N TYR A 490 -11.57 10.84 20.93
CA TYR A 490 -11.75 9.99 19.76
C TYR A 490 -10.48 9.92 18.93
N VAL A 491 -10.33 8.85 18.14
CA VAL A 491 -9.19 8.69 17.26
C VAL A 491 -9.60 8.14 15.90
N ALA A 492 -8.97 8.64 14.84
CA ALA A 492 -9.18 8.17 13.47
C ALA A 492 -7.88 8.22 12.65
N GLY A 493 -7.93 7.68 11.43
CA GLY A 493 -6.76 7.63 10.56
C GLY A 493 -5.66 6.73 11.12
N ASN A 494 -4.39 7.05 10.83
CA ASN A 494 -3.26 6.21 11.24
C ASN A 494 -2.95 6.22 12.75
N CYS A 495 -3.61 7.06 13.52
CA CYS A 495 -3.58 6.96 14.98
C CYS A 495 -4.43 5.81 15.52
N LEU A 496 -5.43 5.34 14.76
CA LEU A 496 -6.36 4.30 15.16
C LEU A 496 -5.72 2.91 15.02
N GLY A 497 -5.74 2.14 16.11
CA GLY A 497 -5.33 0.74 16.14
C GLY A 497 -6.42 -0.23 15.67
N GLY A 498 -6.09 -1.52 15.66
CA GLY A 498 -7.04 -2.59 15.35
C GLY A 498 -7.57 -2.62 13.93
N ARG A 499 -6.94 -1.91 12.99
CA ARG A 499 -7.35 -1.85 11.57
C ARG A 499 -6.68 -2.91 10.71
N TYR A 500 -5.46 -3.26 11.03
CA TYR A 500 -4.64 -4.15 10.22
C TYR A 500 -3.96 -5.21 11.08
N GLY A 501 -3.97 -6.43 10.60
CA GLY A 501 -3.30 -7.54 11.30
C GLY A 501 -1.83 -7.66 10.96
N PHE A 502 -1.48 -7.29 9.74
CA PHE A 502 -0.12 -7.30 9.18
C PHE A 502 0.01 -6.20 8.15
N GLY A 503 1.23 -5.77 7.90
CA GLY A 503 1.61 -4.90 6.83
C GLY A 503 2.23 -5.61 5.67
#